data_0bd1851a0cc05b02088d613a27946b99
#
_entry.id   0bd1851a0cc05b02088d613a27946b99
#
_cell.length_a   1.000
_cell.length_b   1.000
_cell.length_c   1.000
_cell.angle_alpha   90.00
_cell.angle_beta   90.00
_cell.angle_gamma   90.00
#
_symmetry.space_group_name_H-M   'P 1'
#
loop_
_entity.id
_entity.type
_entity.pdbx_description
1 polymer ?
#
loop_
_entity_poly.entity_id
_entity_poly.type
_entity_poly.pdbx_seq_one_letter_code
_entity_poly.pdbx_strand_id
1 'polypeptide(L)'
;MKITSIETIQLEEFSAIIWVQVKTDSGHVGLGETFFGPRAVAGCVHEMFAPMLIGKDPLAIERHWRDMFDMANAYGYAGAEARAISAIDIALWDIAAQVAGQPIYNM
;
A
#
# COMPACT_ATOMS: atom_id res chain seq x y z
N MET A 1 10.48 10.53 -9.17
CA MET A 1 10.32 9.21 -8.54
C MET A 1 8.96 8.66 -8.88
N LYS A 2 8.90 7.40 -9.27
CA LYS A 2 7.65 6.75 -9.66
C LYS A 2 7.56 5.37 -9.02
N ILE A 3 6.35 4.96 -8.70
CA ILE A 3 6.08 3.59 -8.25
C ILE A 3 6.26 2.65 -9.44
N THR A 4 7.10 1.64 -9.28
CA THR A 4 7.38 0.66 -10.34
C THR A 4 6.63 -0.63 -10.15
N SER A 5 6.43 -1.05 -8.91
CA SER A 5 5.67 -2.26 -8.59
C SER A 5 5.10 -2.22 -7.19
N ILE A 6 4.05 -2.99 -6.98
CA ILE A 6 3.47 -3.22 -5.66
C ILE A 6 3.36 -4.73 -5.51
N GLU A 7 3.98 -5.25 -4.45
CA GLU A 7 4.06 -6.68 -4.19
C GLU A 7 3.45 -7.01 -2.84
N THR A 8 2.94 -8.22 -2.71
CA THR A 8 2.40 -8.71 -1.45
C THR A 8 3.20 -9.90 -0.97
N ILE A 9 3.39 -10.00 0.34
CA ILE A 9 4.16 -11.08 0.96
C ILE A 9 3.28 -11.73 2.02
N GLN A 10 3.16 -13.05 1.94
CA GLN A 10 2.44 -13.86 2.92
C GLN A 10 3.36 -14.99 3.36
N LEU A 11 3.41 -15.24 4.68
CA LEU A 11 4.22 -16.31 5.25
C LEU A 11 3.32 -17.30 5.97
N GLU A 12 3.62 -18.58 5.84
CA GLU A 12 2.81 -19.65 6.45
C GLU A 12 2.76 -19.54 7.97
N GLU A 13 3.86 -19.19 8.63
CA GLU A 13 3.92 -19.04 10.08
C GLU A 13 3.11 -17.87 10.61
N PHE A 14 2.70 -16.95 9.74
CA PHE A 14 1.87 -15.80 10.11
C PHE A 14 0.67 -15.74 9.17
N SER A 15 -0.17 -16.73 9.25
CA SER A 15 -1.24 -16.95 8.26
C SER A 15 -2.29 -15.83 8.19
N ALA A 16 -2.40 -15.00 9.23
CA ALA A 16 -3.35 -13.88 9.26
C ALA A 16 -2.75 -12.56 8.78
N ILE A 17 -1.44 -12.51 8.53
CA ILE A 17 -0.74 -11.26 8.22
C ILE A 17 -0.36 -11.21 6.74
N ILE A 18 -0.46 -10.02 6.17
CA ILE A 18 0.04 -9.72 4.84
C ILE A 18 0.87 -8.44 4.89
N TRP A 19 2.00 -8.47 4.20
CA TRP A 19 2.84 -7.28 3.99
C TRP A 19 2.67 -6.81 2.57
N VAL A 20 2.72 -5.48 2.40
CA VAL A 20 2.67 -4.84 1.08
C VAL A 20 3.95 -4.06 0.89
N GLN A 21 4.67 -4.34 -0.20
CA GLN A 21 5.87 -3.60 -0.58
C GLN A 21 5.57 -2.73 -1.77
N VAL A 22 5.86 -1.43 -1.64
CA VAL A 22 5.79 -0.48 -2.75
C VAL A 22 7.21 -0.16 -3.17
N LYS A 23 7.56 -0.48 -4.40
CA LYS A 23 8.89 -0.25 -4.96
C LYS A 23 8.87 0.93 -5.91
N THR A 24 9.98 1.67 -5.93
CA THR A 24 10.12 2.87 -6.75
C THR A 24 11.34 2.78 -7.66
N ASP A 25 11.38 3.63 -8.68
CA ASP A 25 12.53 3.72 -9.58
C ASP A 25 13.74 4.41 -8.95
N SER A 26 13.57 5.02 -7.79
CA SER A 26 14.66 5.64 -7.03
C SER A 26 15.35 4.70 -6.05
N GLY A 27 14.93 3.44 -5.97
CA GLY A 27 15.47 2.47 -5.03
C GLY A 27 14.84 2.49 -3.65
N HIS A 28 13.95 3.43 -3.36
CA HIS A 28 13.20 3.42 -2.11
C HIS A 28 12.14 2.33 -2.16
N VAL A 29 12.01 1.58 -1.06
CA VAL A 29 11.01 0.53 -0.92
C VAL A 29 10.25 0.76 0.38
N GLY A 30 8.95 0.92 0.28
CA GLY A 30 8.09 1.10 1.44
C GLY A 30 7.42 -0.21 1.82
N LEU A 31 7.24 -0.42 3.12
CA LEU A 31 6.59 -1.61 3.65
C LEU A 31 5.40 -1.23 4.50
N GLY A 32 4.26 -1.82 4.19
CA GLY A 32 3.05 -1.73 4.98
C GLY A 32 2.62 -3.11 5.43
N GLU A 33 1.75 -3.16 6.44
CA GLU A 33 1.28 -4.40 7.02
C GLU A 33 -0.20 -4.28 7.37
N THR A 34 -0.94 -5.37 7.17
CA THR A 34 -2.29 -5.49 7.69
C THR A 34 -2.56 -6.98 7.99
N PHE A 35 -3.78 -7.27 8.45
CA PHE A 35 -4.12 -8.61 8.89
C PHE A 35 -5.58 -8.93 8.56
N PHE A 36 -5.95 -10.21 8.76
CA PHE A 36 -7.25 -10.81 8.41
C PHE A 36 -7.49 -10.88 6.91
N GLY A 37 -7.79 -12.08 6.44
CA GLY A 37 -8.11 -12.33 5.05
C GLY A 37 -7.02 -11.93 4.07
N PRO A 38 -5.76 -12.38 4.27
CA PRO A 38 -4.64 -11.89 3.45
C PRO A 38 -4.82 -12.13 1.96
N ARG A 39 -5.48 -13.20 1.56
CA ARG A 39 -5.74 -13.44 0.12
C ARG A 39 -6.71 -12.44 -0.45
N ALA A 40 -7.74 -12.06 0.31
CA ALA A 40 -8.69 -11.03 -0.12
C ALA A 40 -8.01 -9.67 -0.20
N VAL A 41 -7.14 -9.34 0.77
CA VAL A 41 -6.36 -8.10 0.75
C VAL A 41 -5.43 -8.09 -0.46
N ALA A 42 -4.72 -9.20 -0.72
CA ALA A 42 -3.84 -9.30 -1.89
C ALA A 42 -4.61 -9.08 -3.18
N GLY A 43 -5.81 -9.64 -3.30
CA GLY A 43 -6.68 -9.42 -4.45
C GLY A 43 -7.01 -7.95 -4.65
N CYS A 44 -7.38 -7.26 -3.58
CA CYS A 44 -7.64 -5.82 -3.64
C CYS A 44 -6.41 -5.03 -4.07
N VAL A 45 -5.24 -5.35 -3.50
CA VAL A 45 -3.99 -4.68 -3.86
C VAL A 45 -3.70 -4.84 -5.35
N HIS A 46 -3.72 -6.07 -5.84
CA HIS A 46 -3.27 -6.36 -7.20
C HIS A 46 -4.31 -6.02 -8.27
N GLU A 47 -5.58 -6.25 -8.00
CA GLU A 47 -6.63 -6.04 -9.00
C GLU A 47 -7.21 -4.63 -8.99
N MET A 48 -7.28 -3.99 -7.81
CA MET A 48 -7.92 -2.68 -7.68
C MET A 48 -6.91 -1.54 -7.61
N PHE A 49 -5.92 -1.63 -6.73
CA PHE A 49 -5.12 -0.46 -6.38
C PHE A 49 -3.78 -0.35 -7.11
N ALA A 50 -3.08 -1.45 -7.34
CA ALA A 50 -1.81 -1.40 -8.06
C ALA A 50 -1.95 -0.76 -9.46
N PRO A 51 -2.99 -1.12 -10.25
CA PRO A 51 -3.15 -0.47 -11.55
C PRO A 51 -3.33 1.05 -11.49
N MET A 52 -3.88 1.57 -10.37
CA MET A 52 -4.06 3.01 -10.19
C MET A 52 -2.77 3.74 -9.81
N LEU A 53 -1.86 3.04 -9.14
CA LEU A 53 -0.70 3.66 -8.49
C LEU A 53 0.60 3.49 -9.26
N ILE A 54 0.76 2.40 -10.01
CA ILE A 54 1.98 2.16 -10.77
C ILE A 54 2.19 3.29 -11.78
N GLY A 55 3.39 3.83 -11.81
CA GLY A 55 3.74 4.97 -12.65
C GLY A 55 3.49 6.33 -12.01
N LYS A 56 2.91 6.37 -10.82
CA LYS A 56 2.60 7.61 -10.10
C LYS A 56 3.68 7.95 -9.09
N ASP A 57 3.67 9.20 -8.63
CA ASP A 57 4.58 9.68 -7.59
C ASP A 57 4.13 9.14 -6.23
N PRO A 58 4.99 8.36 -5.53
CA PRO A 58 4.61 7.80 -4.24
C PRO A 58 4.42 8.84 -3.14
N LEU A 59 4.93 10.06 -3.33
CA LEU A 59 4.83 11.12 -2.33
C LEU A 59 3.48 11.84 -2.33
N ALA A 60 2.65 11.62 -3.33
CA ALA A 60 1.30 12.19 -3.40
C ALA A 60 0.31 11.36 -2.56
N ILE A 61 0.62 11.20 -1.28
CA ILE A 61 -0.03 10.24 -0.39
C ILE A 61 -1.52 10.51 -0.21
N GLU A 62 -1.88 11.75 0.09
CA GLU A 62 -3.28 12.11 0.31
C GLU A 62 -4.13 11.89 -0.94
N ARG A 63 -3.58 12.20 -2.09
CA ARG A 63 -4.27 11.99 -3.36
C ARG A 63 -4.50 10.51 -3.61
N HIS A 64 -3.49 9.69 -3.39
CA HIS A 64 -3.61 8.24 -3.58
C HIS A 64 -4.61 7.63 -2.61
N TRP A 65 -4.60 8.07 -1.35
CA TRP A 65 -5.57 7.60 -0.38
C TRP A 65 -7.00 7.92 -0.84
N ARG A 66 -7.21 9.16 -1.30
CA ARG A 66 -8.52 9.60 -1.77
C ARG A 66 -8.98 8.81 -2.99
N ASP A 67 -8.09 8.64 -3.96
CA ASP A 67 -8.41 7.90 -5.18
C ASP A 67 -8.72 6.43 -4.88
N MET A 68 -7.96 5.80 -3.99
CA MET A 68 -8.22 4.44 -3.56
C MET A 68 -9.54 4.33 -2.80
N PHE A 69 -9.81 5.27 -1.92
CA PHE A 69 -11.06 5.30 -1.16
C PHE A 69 -12.26 5.44 -2.09
N ASP A 70 -12.18 6.34 -3.06
CA ASP A 70 -13.26 6.53 -4.04
C ASP A 70 -13.50 5.26 -4.86
N MET A 71 -12.44 4.58 -5.28
CA MET A 71 -12.53 3.31 -5.98
C MET A 71 -13.21 2.25 -5.09
N ALA A 72 -12.77 2.12 -3.85
CA ALA A 72 -13.29 1.13 -2.92
C ALA A 72 -14.75 1.38 -2.55
N ASN A 73 -15.17 2.63 -2.52
CA ASN A 73 -16.52 3.00 -2.16
C ASN A 73 -17.56 2.38 -3.11
N ALA A 74 -17.19 2.14 -4.35
CA ALA A 74 -18.08 1.47 -5.32
C ALA A 74 -18.29 -0.02 -5.00
N TYR A 75 -17.39 -0.61 -4.20
CA TYR A 75 -17.42 -2.04 -3.85
C TYR A 75 -17.72 -2.28 -2.37
N GLY A 76 -18.08 -1.24 -1.63
CA GLY A 76 -18.27 -1.33 -0.19
C GLY A 76 -16.94 -1.11 0.54
N TYR A 77 -16.73 0.03 1.06
CA TYR A 77 -15.47 0.58 1.58
C TYR A 77 -14.96 -0.02 2.89
N ALA A 78 -15.56 -1.09 3.37
CA ALA A 78 -15.15 -1.76 4.60
C ALA A 78 -14.53 -3.14 4.29
N GLY A 79 -13.82 -3.71 5.24
CA GLY A 79 -13.25 -5.06 5.08
C GLY A 79 -11.92 -5.05 4.32
N ALA A 80 -11.77 -5.96 3.35
CA ALA A 80 -10.50 -6.18 2.67
C ALA A 80 -10.01 -4.95 1.92
N GLU A 81 -10.92 -4.18 1.30
CA GLU A 81 -10.57 -2.96 0.57
C GLU A 81 -9.93 -1.93 1.51
N ALA A 82 -10.53 -1.71 2.68
CA ALA A 82 -10.01 -0.76 3.65
C ALA A 82 -8.65 -1.21 4.21
N ARG A 83 -8.48 -2.50 4.42
CA ARG A 83 -7.19 -3.04 4.89
C ARG A 83 -6.10 -2.89 3.84
N ALA A 84 -6.44 -3.11 2.57
CA ALA A 84 -5.49 -2.91 1.48
C ALA A 84 -5.06 -1.45 1.38
N ILE A 85 -6.01 -0.51 1.44
CA ILE A 85 -5.71 0.93 1.44
C ILE A 85 -4.79 1.28 2.60
N SER A 86 -5.10 0.80 3.79
CA SER A 86 -4.30 1.07 4.99
C SER A 86 -2.87 0.58 4.83
N ALA A 87 -2.67 -0.64 4.35
CA ALA A 87 -1.33 -1.20 4.17
C ALA A 87 -0.53 -0.42 3.12
N ILE A 88 -1.16 -0.06 2.00
CA ILE A 88 -0.51 0.74 0.97
C ILE A 88 -0.16 2.14 1.51
N ASP A 89 -1.09 2.76 2.24
CA ASP A 89 -0.86 4.08 2.83
C ASP A 89 0.35 4.08 3.77
N ILE A 90 0.46 3.06 4.63
CA ILE A 90 1.61 2.90 5.51
C ILE A 90 2.90 2.76 4.68
N ALA A 91 2.88 1.98 3.62
CA ALA A 91 4.05 1.82 2.75
C ALA A 91 4.46 3.14 2.10
N LEU A 92 3.51 3.97 1.69
CA LEU A 92 3.81 5.28 1.11
C LEU A 92 4.40 6.23 2.15
N TRP A 93 3.89 6.22 3.38
CA TRP A 93 4.47 7.01 4.47
C TRP A 93 5.88 6.53 4.80
N ASP A 94 6.14 5.24 4.72
CA ASP A 94 7.47 4.68 4.91
C ASP A 94 8.45 5.26 3.86
N ILE A 95 8.03 5.31 2.59
CA ILE A 95 8.83 5.93 1.53
C ILE A 95 9.08 7.41 1.82
N ALA A 96 8.06 8.15 2.23
CA ALA A 96 8.19 9.56 2.56
C ALA A 96 9.20 9.77 3.70
N ALA A 97 9.17 8.93 4.70
CA ALA A 97 10.12 8.98 5.81
C ALA A 97 11.55 8.71 5.34
N GLN A 98 11.74 7.74 4.46
CA GLN A 98 13.06 7.44 3.88
C GLN A 98 13.59 8.63 3.08
N VAL A 99 12.76 9.25 2.27
CA VAL A 99 13.15 10.42 1.48
C VAL A 99 13.52 11.60 2.39
N ALA A 100 12.79 11.78 3.47
CA ALA A 100 13.06 12.85 4.44
C ALA A 100 14.23 12.53 5.37
N GLY A 101 14.72 11.29 5.40
CA GLY A 101 15.79 10.86 6.30
C GLY A 101 15.34 10.78 7.74
N GLN A 102 14.06 10.50 7.98
CA GLN A 102 13.47 10.46 9.33
C GLN A 102 12.67 9.18 9.55
N PRO A 103 12.54 8.72 10.80
CA PRO A 103 11.61 7.64 11.11
C PRO A 103 10.17 8.04 10.80
N ILE A 104 9.34 7.06 10.49
CA ILE A 104 7.94 7.31 10.11
C ILE A 104 7.15 8.02 11.21
N TYR A 105 7.48 7.76 12.47
CA TYR A 105 6.76 8.39 13.59
C TYR A 105 7.04 9.90 13.73
N ASN A 106 8.02 10.42 13.00
CA ASN A 106 8.32 11.86 12.97
C ASN A 106 7.60 12.58 11.83
N MET A 107 6.88 11.83 11.03
CA MET A 107 6.13 12.39 9.91
C MET A 107 4.70 12.73 10.35
#